data_8b2fee897b098a563d067b5917b3756d
#
_entry.id   8b2fee897b098a563d067b5917b3756d
#
_cell.length_a   1.000
_cell.length_b   1.000
_cell.length_c   1.000
_cell.angle_alpha   90.00
_cell.angle_beta   90.00
_cell.angle_gamma   90.00
#
_symmetry.space_group_name_H-M   'P 1'
#
loop_
_entity.id
_entity.type
_entity.pdbx_description
1 polymer ?
#
loop_
_entity_poly.entity_id
_entity_poly.type
_entity_poly.pdbx_seq_one_letter_code
_entity_poly.pdbx_strand_id
1 'polypeptide(L)'
;VLMVTHFHLFVSIFCAWLILEEMIVEGCIVLVIKGVIDAIDGELARIRKRPSHVGRYWDTVADTIGLILVMYAFSQFLNWNYLLTSSLILAVLFQYSLFNHFSVRARILGSGDTTSRVNEKICPTAQPWEKQKHVDFFHKIYLIGFSWQDQIVDFIVGKGSKDLSFELTVSSLLGYGFQSILILILAINSKIELLPELIFGINGGFMFLAIIRSYF
;
A
#
# COMPACT_ATOMS: atom_id res chain seq x y z
N VAL A 1 15.27 -10.04 -1.26
CA VAL A 1 13.84 -9.67 -1.26
C VAL A 1 13.20 -10.19 0.02
N LEU A 2 12.96 -11.48 0.25
CA LEU A 2 12.25 -11.98 1.44
C LEU A 2 12.81 -11.48 2.79
N MET A 3 14.12 -11.32 2.94
CA MET A 3 14.72 -10.79 4.18
C MET A 3 14.30 -9.33 4.44
N VAL A 4 14.23 -8.50 3.41
CA VAL A 4 13.84 -7.09 3.55
C VAL A 4 12.37 -7.00 3.87
N THR A 5 11.51 -7.80 3.24
CA THR A 5 10.08 -7.87 3.56
C THR A 5 9.83 -8.29 5.03
N HIS A 6 10.58 -9.26 5.55
CA HIS A 6 10.47 -9.63 6.97
C HIS A 6 10.95 -8.50 7.89
N PHE A 7 12.03 -7.81 7.53
CA PHE A 7 12.51 -6.65 8.26
C PHE A 7 11.47 -5.51 8.26
N HIS A 8 10.82 -5.28 7.12
CA HIS A 8 9.76 -4.33 6.94
C HIS A 8 8.54 -4.61 7.85
N LEU A 9 8.14 -5.88 7.97
CA LEU A 9 7.10 -6.31 8.89
C LEU A 9 7.52 -6.10 10.36
N PHE A 10 8.77 -6.40 10.70
CA PHE A 10 9.31 -6.13 12.04
C PHE A 10 9.27 -4.64 12.39
N VAL A 11 9.62 -3.76 11.44
CA VAL A 11 9.53 -2.31 11.62
C VAL A 11 8.09 -1.87 11.85
N SER A 12 7.11 -2.50 11.18
CA SER A 12 5.68 -2.22 11.41
C SER A 12 5.22 -2.63 12.81
N ILE A 13 5.68 -3.78 13.31
CA ILE A 13 5.41 -4.25 14.67
C ILE A 13 6.01 -3.30 15.70
N PHE A 14 7.25 -2.87 15.48
CA PHE A 14 7.93 -1.92 16.35
C PHE A 14 7.23 -0.55 16.37
N CYS A 15 6.78 -0.06 15.20
CA CYS A 15 5.96 1.15 15.10
C CYS A 15 4.67 1.04 15.93
N ALA A 16 3.93 -0.07 15.75
CA ALA A 16 2.69 -0.30 16.49
C ALA A 16 2.93 -0.38 18.01
N TRP A 17 4.02 -1.00 18.43
CA TRP A 17 4.41 -1.05 19.84
C TRP A 17 4.70 0.35 20.40
N LEU A 18 5.46 1.19 19.72
CA LEU A 18 5.72 2.57 20.14
C LEU A 18 4.42 3.36 20.32
N ILE A 19 3.47 3.23 19.40
CA ILE A 19 2.16 3.90 19.49
C ILE A 19 1.38 3.42 20.71
N LEU A 20 1.40 2.11 21.01
CA LEU A 20 0.75 1.55 22.20
C LEU A 20 1.39 2.01 23.52
N GLU A 21 2.70 2.29 23.52
CA GLU A 21 3.42 2.89 24.65
C GLU A 21 3.27 4.42 24.71
N GLU A 22 2.31 4.98 23.95
CA GLU A 22 2.04 6.43 23.87
C GLU A 22 3.19 7.28 23.29
N MET A 23 4.22 6.65 22.71
CA MET A 23 5.33 7.29 22.01
C MET A 23 4.93 7.58 20.55
N ILE A 24 3.95 8.49 20.37
CA ILE A 24 3.26 8.69 19.09
C ILE A 24 4.17 9.26 18.02
N VAL A 25 4.98 10.27 18.37
CA VAL A 25 5.88 10.95 17.43
C VAL A 25 6.96 9.98 16.97
N GLU A 26 7.56 9.22 17.89
CA GLU A 26 8.57 8.21 17.60
C GLU A 26 8.00 7.09 16.71
N GLY A 27 6.80 6.62 17.03
CA GLY A 27 6.08 5.65 16.20
C GLY A 27 5.85 6.16 14.79
N CYS A 28 5.42 7.41 14.63
CA CYS A 28 5.23 8.03 13.31
C CYS A 28 6.55 8.27 12.56
N ILE A 29 7.66 8.57 13.25
CA ILE A 29 9.00 8.64 12.64
C ILE A 29 9.37 7.25 12.08
N VAL A 30 9.17 6.19 12.87
CA VAL A 30 9.43 4.80 12.42
C VAL A 30 8.55 4.45 11.21
N LEU A 31 7.30 4.93 11.18
CA LEU A 31 6.40 4.73 10.05
C LEU A 31 6.95 5.37 8.76
N VAL A 32 7.51 6.58 8.83
CA VAL A 32 8.16 7.23 7.68
C VAL A 32 9.41 6.47 7.25
N ILE A 33 10.25 6.05 8.20
CA ILE A 33 11.45 5.24 7.92
C ILE A 33 11.06 3.94 7.21
N LYS A 34 9.97 3.28 7.64
CA LYS A 34 9.42 2.11 6.98
C LYS A 34 9.14 2.38 5.49
N GLY A 35 8.52 3.52 5.16
CA GLY A 35 8.24 3.90 3.77
C GLY A 35 9.49 4.10 2.93
N VAL A 36 10.57 4.62 3.52
CA VAL A 36 11.88 4.76 2.84
C VAL A 36 12.50 3.39 2.58
N ILE A 37 12.44 2.47 3.56
CA ILE A 37 12.97 1.10 3.41
C ILE A 37 12.22 0.35 2.30
N ASP A 38 10.89 0.49 2.24
CA ASP A 38 10.05 -0.10 1.20
C ASP A 38 10.43 0.41 -0.21
N ALA A 39 10.60 1.72 -0.35
CA ALA A 39 11.03 2.32 -1.60
C ALA A 39 12.41 1.80 -2.06
N ILE A 40 13.34 1.61 -1.12
CA ILE A 40 14.68 1.05 -1.39
C ILE A 40 14.57 -0.42 -1.82
N ASP A 41 13.73 -1.25 -1.18
CA ASP A 41 13.58 -2.65 -1.57
C ASP A 41 12.99 -2.78 -2.97
N GLY A 42 11.98 -1.98 -3.29
CA GLY A 42 11.41 -1.94 -4.63
C GLY A 42 12.44 -1.57 -5.71
N GLU A 43 13.32 -0.59 -5.45
CA GLU A 43 14.39 -0.21 -6.37
C GLU A 43 15.47 -1.30 -6.49
N LEU A 44 15.87 -1.88 -5.36
CA LEU A 44 16.84 -2.96 -5.31
C LEU A 44 16.37 -4.21 -6.07
N ALA A 45 15.07 -4.54 -5.99
CA ALA A 45 14.47 -5.64 -6.74
C ALA A 45 14.57 -5.41 -8.26
N ARG A 46 14.38 -4.17 -8.72
CA ARG A 46 14.53 -3.78 -10.13
C ARG A 46 15.98 -3.88 -10.61
N ILE A 47 16.93 -3.36 -9.84
CA ILE A 47 18.37 -3.37 -10.20
C ILE A 47 18.91 -4.79 -10.29
N ARG A 48 18.49 -5.69 -9.40
CA ARG A 48 18.97 -7.09 -9.35
C ARG A 48 18.55 -7.94 -10.55
N LYS A 49 17.63 -7.49 -11.40
CA LYS A 49 17.09 -8.23 -12.56
C LYS A 49 16.62 -9.66 -12.22
N ARG A 50 16.19 -9.86 -10.99
CA ARG A 50 15.63 -11.13 -10.49
C ARG A 50 14.25 -10.89 -9.87
N PRO A 51 13.26 -10.56 -10.70
CA PRO A 51 11.89 -10.36 -10.22
C PRO A 51 11.35 -11.66 -9.59
N SER A 52 10.52 -11.54 -8.56
CA SER A 52 9.94 -12.68 -7.83
C SER A 52 8.44 -12.48 -7.65
N HIS A 53 7.64 -13.42 -8.15
CA HIS A 53 6.19 -13.44 -7.93
C HIS A 53 5.86 -13.71 -6.46
N VAL A 54 6.54 -14.67 -5.85
CA VAL A 54 6.38 -15.00 -4.42
C VAL A 54 6.74 -13.78 -3.56
N GLY A 55 7.86 -13.10 -3.87
CA GLY A 55 8.29 -11.92 -3.15
C GLY A 55 7.25 -10.81 -3.19
N ARG A 56 6.69 -10.52 -4.36
CA ARG A 56 5.67 -9.49 -4.57
C ARG A 56 4.37 -9.79 -3.80
N TYR A 57 3.86 -11.01 -3.87
CA TYR A 57 2.65 -11.39 -3.13
C TYR A 57 2.87 -11.35 -1.61
N TRP A 58 4.02 -11.84 -1.15
CA TRP A 58 4.37 -11.80 0.26
C TRP A 58 4.51 -10.38 0.78
N ASP A 59 5.09 -9.48 -0.01
CA ASP A 59 5.23 -8.06 0.31
C ASP A 59 3.86 -7.41 0.54
N THR A 60 2.91 -7.61 -0.38
CA THR A 60 1.53 -7.12 -0.22
C THR A 60 0.87 -7.64 1.06
N VAL A 61 1.07 -8.92 1.39
CA VAL A 61 0.53 -9.51 2.63
C VAL A 61 1.17 -8.87 3.87
N ALA A 62 2.50 -8.73 3.87
CA ALA A 62 3.25 -8.17 4.98
C ALA A 62 2.87 -6.69 5.22
N ASP A 63 2.72 -5.91 4.15
CA ASP A 63 2.27 -4.52 4.23
C ASP A 63 0.86 -4.39 4.81
N THR A 64 -0.04 -5.26 4.40
CA THR A 64 -1.40 -5.27 4.93
C THR A 64 -1.44 -5.64 6.41
N ILE A 65 -0.66 -6.64 6.82
CA ILE A 65 -0.52 -6.99 8.25
C ILE A 65 0.04 -5.79 9.02
N GLY A 66 1.10 -5.15 8.50
CA GLY A 66 1.68 -3.95 9.10
C GLY A 66 0.68 -2.80 9.23
N LEU A 67 -0.11 -2.54 8.18
CA LEU A 67 -1.18 -1.54 8.23
C LEU A 67 -2.21 -1.86 9.32
N ILE A 68 -2.69 -3.10 9.40
CA ILE A 68 -3.68 -3.52 10.40
C ILE A 68 -3.12 -3.31 11.81
N LEU A 69 -1.87 -3.69 12.07
CA LEU A 69 -1.23 -3.53 13.38
C LEU A 69 -1.10 -2.07 13.77
N VAL A 70 -0.64 -1.21 12.86
CA VAL A 70 -0.49 0.23 13.12
C VAL A 70 -1.85 0.90 13.34
N MET A 71 -2.85 0.59 12.51
CA MET A 71 -4.21 1.13 12.67
C MET A 71 -4.88 0.64 13.95
N TYR A 72 -4.62 -0.61 14.35
CA TYR A 72 -5.06 -1.13 15.64
C TYR A 72 -4.40 -0.37 16.80
N ALA A 73 -3.10 -0.09 16.74
CA ALA A 73 -2.40 0.68 17.75
C ALA A 73 -2.99 2.10 17.89
N PHE A 74 -3.22 2.80 16.78
CA PHE A 74 -3.92 4.09 16.81
C PHE A 74 -5.34 3.97 17.37
N SER A 75 -6.06 2.90 17.06
CA SER A 75 -7.41 2.70 17.56
C SER A 75 -7.45 2.54 19.09
N GLN A 76 -6.45 1.86 19.66
CA GLN A 76 -6.32 1.74 21.12
C GLN A 76 -5.96 3.09 21.75
N PHE A 77 -4.99 3.80 21.19
CA PHE A 77 -4.56 5.10 21.68
C PHE A 77 -5.67 6.15 21.62
N LEU A 78 -6.44 6.20 20.51
CA LEU A 78 -7.50 7.20 20.28
C LEU A 78 -8.90 6.72 20.72
N ASN A 79 -8.98 5.53 21.34
CA ASN A 79 -10.25 4.92 21.80
C ASN A 79 -11.31 4.80 20.71
N TRP A 80 -10.90 4.41 19.48
CA TRP A 80 -11.85 4.20 18.38
C TRP A 80 -12.65 2.91 18.57
N ASN A 81 -13.89 2.93 18.11
CA ASN A 81 -14.67 1.70 18.03
C ASN A 81 -14.24 0.84 16.82
N TYR A 82 -14.58 -0.46 16.87
CA TYR A 82 -14.20 -1.41 15.81
C TYR A 82 -14.74 -1.05 14.44
N LEU A 83 -15.91 -0.40 14.34
CA LEU A 83 -16.49 -0.01 13.07
C LEU A 83 -15.67 1.11 12.41
N LEU A 84 -15.26 2.12 13.16
CA LEU A 84 -14.41 3.20 12.67
C LEU A 84 -13.04 2.65 12.26
N THR A 85 -12.41 1.82 13.11
CA THR A 85 -11.11 1.22 12.82
C THR A 85 -11.13 0.40 11.52
N SER A 86 -12.12 -0.49 11.36
CA SER A 86 -12.24 -1.30 10.14
C SER A 86 -12.56 -0.47 8.91
N SER A 87 -13.39 0.56 9.02
CA SER A 87 -13.68 1.45 7.89
C SER A 87 -12.47 2.27 7.47
N LEU A 88 -11.62 2.72 8.40
CA LEU A 88 -10.36 3.39 8.10
C LEU A 88 -9.36 2.46 7.42
N ILE A 89 -9.21 1.22 7.92
CA ILE A 89 -8.36 0.20 7.27
C ILE A 89 -8.82 -0.04 5.83
N LEU A 90 -10.12 -0.24 5.61
CA LEU A 90 -10.66 -0.44 4.27
C LEU A 90 -10.42 0.78 3.37
N ALA A 91 -10.63 2.00 3.87
CA ALA A 91 -10.37 3.22 3.12
C ALA A 91 -8.91 3.32 2.65
N VAL A 92 -7.94 3.06 3.57
CA VAL A 92 -6.51 3.08 3.24
C VAL A 92 -6.17 1.99 2.22
N LEU A 93 -6.70 0.78 2.37
CA LEU A 93 -6.49 -0.32 1.41
C LEU A 93 -6.98 0.06 0.01
N PHE A 94 -8.16 0.69 -0.11
CA PHE A 94 -8.66 1.18 -1.40
C PHE A 94 -7.81 2.30 -1.98
N GLN A 95 -7.31 3.22 -1.15
CA GLN A 95 -6.40 4.28 -1.58
C GLN A 95 -5.11 3.71 -2.14
N TYR A 96 -4.52 2.71 -1.47
CA TYR A 96 -3.32 2.02 -1.95
C TYR A 96 -3.59 1.22 -3.23
N SER A 97 -4.73 0.54 -3.33
CA SER A 97 -5.11 -0.18 -4.54
C SER A 97 -5.26 0.77 -5.74
N LEU A 98 -5.86 1.95 -5.55
CA LEU A 98 -5.97 2.97 -6.59
C LEU A 98 -4.59 3.50 -7.02
N PHE A 99 -3.73 3.85 -6.08
CA PHE A 99 -2.36 4.27 -6.38
C PHE A 99 -1.59 3.18 -7.12
N ASN A 100 -1.70 1.92 -6.66
CA ASN A 100 -1.06 0.78 -7.30
C ASN A 100 -1.57 0.57 -8.72
N HIS A 101 -2.87 0.70 -8.97
CA HIS A 101 -3.47 0.59 -10.30
C HIS A 101 -2.80 1.54 -11.30
N PHE A 102 -2.72 2.84 -11.00
CA PHE A 102 -2.07 3.81 -11.89
C PHE A 102 -0.57 3.60 -11.99
N SER A 103 0.10 3.27 -10.89
CA SER A 103 1.54 2.99 -10.85
C SER A 103 1.93 1.77 -11.68
N VAL A 104 1.14 0.69 -11.64
CA VAL A 104 1.35 -0.51 -12.47
C VAL A 104 1.15 -0.19 -13.94
N ARG A 105 0.08 0.54 -14.29
CA ARG A 105 -0.16 0.98 -15.69
C ARG A 105 0.99 1.82 -16.23
N ALA A 106 1.46 2.80 -15.45
CA ALA A 106 2.60 3.63 -15.84
C ALA A 106 3.89 2.81 -16.03
N ARG A 107 4.15 1.83 -15.16
CA ARG A 107 5.32 0.93 -15.29
C ARG A 107 5.23 0.03 -16.52
N ILE A 108 4.05 -0.50 -16.83
CA ILE A 108 3.84 -1.31 -18.04
C ILE A 108 4.09 -0.47 -19.30
N LEU A 109 3.59 0.77 -19.35
CA LEU A 109 3.83 1.68 -20.47
C LEU A 109 5.31 2.08 -20.60
N GLY A 110 6.01 2.24 -19.49
CA GLY A 110 7.43 2.58 -19.44
C GLY A 110 8.40 1.40 -19.66
N SER A 111 7.90 0.19 -19.96
CA SER A 111 8.70 -1.03 -20.24
C SER A 111 9.63 -1.46 -19.09
N GLY A 112 9.37 -1.05 -17.85
CA GLY A 112 10.28 -1.27 -16.71
C GLY A 112 9.96 -2.48 -15.82
N ASP A 113 8.76 -3.06 -15.92
CA ASP A 113 8.30 -4.11 -15.02
C ASP A 113 7.70 -5.29 -15.78
N THR A 114 8.24 -6.49 -15.51
CA THR A 114 7.80 -7.74 -16.15
C THR A 114 6.95 -8.63 -15.24
N THR A 115 6.78 -8.27 -13.97
CA THR A 115 6.06 -9.09 -12.98
C THR A 115 4.73 -8.50 -12.55
N SER A 116 4.56 -7.17 -12.62
CA SER A 116 3.30 -6.52 -12.27
C SER A 116 2.26 -6.69 -13.37
N ARG A 117 1.02 -6.91 -12.97
CA ARG A 117 -0.13 -7.02 -13.86
C ARG A 117 -1.27 -6.18 -13.30
N VAL A 118 -2.04 -5.57 -14.19
CA VAL A 118 -3.29 -4.88 -13.81
C VAL A 118 -4.34 -5.88 -13.36
N ASN A 119 -4.32 -7.10 -13.93
CA ASN A 119 -5.25 -8.16 -13.59
C ASN A 119 -4.50 -9.45 -13.23
N GLU A 120 -4.65 -9.88 -11.99
CA GLU A 120 -3.98 -11.05 -11.40
C GLU A 120 -4.83 -12.33 -11.42
N LYS A 121 -5.91 -12.41 -12.22
CA LYS A 121 -6.80 -13.60 -12.26
C LYS A 121 -6.09 -14.88 -12.67
N ILE A 122 -5.06 -14.75 -13.52
CA ILE A 122 -4.31 -15.89 -14.04
C ILE A 122 -3.02 -16.04 -13.25
N CYS A 123 -2.81 -17.21 -12.62
CA CYS A 123 -1.57 -17.50 -11.91
C CYS A 123 -0.37 -17.40 -12.87
N PRO A 124 0.67 -16.63 -12.52
CA PRO A 124 1.85 -16.51 -13.36
C PRO A 124 2.68 -17.79 -13.33
N THR A 125 3.42 -18.04 -14.41
CA THR A 125 4.45 -19.08 -14.45
C THR A 125 5.62 -18.67 -13.56
N ALA A 126 6.10 -19.58 -12.72
CA ALA A 126 7.23 -19.33 -11.82
C ALA A 126 8.47 -18.90 -12.59
N GLN A 127 9.22 -17.98 -12.05
CA GLN A 127 10.54 -17.61 -12.56
C GLN A 127 11.52 -18.79 -12.40
N PRO A 128 12.62 -18.86 -13.16
CA PRO A 128 13.57 -19.99 -13.09
C PRO A 128 14.14 -20.28 -11.69
N TRP A 129 14.11 -19.31 -10.81
CA TRP A 129 14.59 -19.42 -9.42
C TRP A 129 13.47 -19.62 -8.41
N GLU A 130 12.21 -19.76 -8.84
CA GLU A 130 11.03 -20.00 -8.00
C GLU A 130 10.47 -21.40 -8.21
N LYS A 131 9.76 -21.92 -7.21
CA LYS A 131 9.00 -23.16 -7.35
C LYS A 131 7.53 -22.82 -7.62
N GLN A 132 6.95 -23.39 -8.68
CA GLN A 132 5.56 -23.12 -9.07
C GLN A 132 4.57 -23.28 -7.90
N LYS A 133 4.73 -24.32 -7.08
CA LYS A 133 3.86 -24.54 -5.91
C LYS A 133 3.84 -23.39 -4.90
N HIS A 134 4.96 -22.65 -4.76
CA HIS A 134 5.01 -21.47 -3.89
C HIS A 134 4.30 -20.29 -4.56
N VAL A 135 4.47 -20.11 -5.86
CA VAL A 135 3.75 -19.08 -6.62
C VAL A 135 2.24 -19.33 -6.54
N ASP A 136 1.80 -20.57 -6.74
CA ASP A 136 0.37 -20.97 -6.67
C ASP A 136 -0.20 -20.69 -5.27
N PHE A 137 0.54 -21.01 -4.22
CA PHE A 137 0.10 -20.80 -2.84
C PHE A 137 -0.07 -19.31 -2.52
N PHE A 138 0.96 -18.50 -2.77
CA PHE A 138 0.90 -17.06 -2.49
C PHE A 138 -0.07 -16.32 -3.41
N HIS A 139 -0.21 -16.75 -4.66
CA HIS A 139 -1.21 -16.24 -5.57
C HIS A 139 -2.64 -16.48 -5.06
N LYS A 140 -2.94 -17.66 -4.50
CA LYS A 140 -4.23 -17.95 -3.87
C LYS A 140 -4.51 -17.02 -2.69
N ILE A 141 -3.51 -16.79 -1.81
CA ILE A 141 -3.64 -15.84 -0.70
C ILE A 141 -3.95 -14.44 -1.24
N TYR A 142 -3.23 -14.00 -2.26
CA TYR A 142 -3.46 -12.72 -2.91
C TYR A 142 -4.88 -12.61 -3.49
N LEU A 143 -5.35 -13.63 -4.20
CA LEU A 143 -6.70 -13.62 -4.78
C LEU A 143 -7.79 -13.49 -3.72
N ILE A 144 -7.66 -14.18 -2.60
CA ILE A 144 -8.65 -14.12 -1.51
C ILE A 144 -8.60 -12.76 -0.79
N GLY A 145 -7.40 -12.27 -0.50
CA GLY A 145 -7.23 -11.07 0.33
C GLY A 145 -7.38 -9.75 -0.44
N PHE A 146 -6.96 -9.70 -1.71
CA PHE A 146 -6.73 -8.42 -2.41
C PHE A 146 -7.41 -8.29 -3.77
N SER A 147 -7.60 -9.39 -4.50
CA SER A 147 -8.13 -9.35 -5.88
C SER A 147 -9.51 -8.67 -5.99
N TRP A 148 -10.33 -8.74 -4.96
CA TRP A 148 -11.63 -8.08 -4.94
C TRP A 148 -11.51 -6.54 -4.95
N GLN A 149 -10.49 -5.98 -4.27
CA GLN A 149 -10.20 -4.54 -4.26
C GLN A 149 -9.74 -4.09 -5.66
N ASP A 150 -8.81 -4.82 -6.27
CA ASP A 150 -8.32 -4.55 -7.61
C ASP A 150 -9.46 -4.59 -8.64
N GLN A 151 -10.39 -5.54 -8.51
CA GLN A 151 -11.56 -5.62 -9.39
C GLN A 151 -12.52 -4.44 -9.22
N ILE A 152 -12.72 -3.96 -7.99
CA ILE A 152 -13.54 -2.76 -7.73
C ILE A 152 -12.86 -1.53 -8.33
N VAL A 153 -11.55 -1.36 -8.12
CA VAL A 153 -10.79 -0.25 -8.70
C VAL A 153 -10.84 -0.29 -10.22
N ASP A 154 -10.61 -1.46 -10.82
CA ASP A 154 -10.69 -1.68 -12.28
C ASP A 154 -12.08 -1.35 -12.86
N PHE A 155 -13.14 -1.60 -12.09
CA PHE A 155 -14.51 -1.27 -12.48
C PHE A 155 -14.82 0.24 -12.36
N ILE A 156 -14.31 0.88 -11.30
CA ILE A 156 -14.57 2.29 -11.01
C ILE A 156 -13.71 3.21 -11.90
N VAL A 157 -12.48 2.81 -12.19
CA VAL A 157 -11.55 3.59 -13.01
C VAL A 157 -11.90 3.42 -14.48
N GLY A 158 -12.11 4.53 -15.20
CA GLY A 158 -12.34 4.52 -16.63
C GLY A 158 -11.13 3.93 -17.39
N LYS A 159 -11.31 3.67 -18.69
CA LYS A 159 -10.23 3.12 -19.54
C LYS A 159 -8.99 4.02 -19.61
N GLY A 160 -9.08 5.22 -19.06
CA GLY A 160 -8.00 6.17 -18.88
C GLY A 160 -7.56 6.85 -20.19
N SER A 161 -7.00 8.04 -20.07
CA SER A 161 -6.32 8.70 -21.17
C SER A 161 -5.00 7.97 -21.51
N LYS A 162 -4.42 8.24 -22.67
CA LYS A 162 -3.06 7.75 -23.01
C LYS A 162 -1.99 8.42 -22.11
N ASP A 163 -2.28 9.60 -21.59
CA ASP A 163 -1.43 10.32 -20.66
C ASP A 163 -1.95 10.12 -19.24
N LEU A 164 -1.21 9.36 -18.45
CA LEU A 164 -1.50 9.04 -17.03
C LEU A 164 -0.82 10.00 -16.05
N SER A 165 -0.19 11.09 -16.53
CA SER A 165 0.64 11.96 -15.69
C SER A 165 -0.14 12.60 -14.54
N PHE A 166 -1.36 13.06 -14.82
CA PHE A 166 -2.22 13.67 -13.81
C PHE A 166 -2.71 12.65 -12.79
N GLU A 167 -3.29 11.53 -13.25
CA GLU A 167 -3.81 10.46 -12.40
C GLU A 167 -2.70 9.87 -11.51
N LEU A 168 -1.51 9.69 -12.07
CA LEU A 168 -0.35 9.21 -11.33
C LEU A 168 0.10 10.23 -10.29
N THR A 169 0.14 11.52 -10.64
CA THR A 169 0.51 12.59 -9.70
C THR A 169 -0.49 12.67 -8.53
N VAL A 170 -1.78 12.72 -8.82
CA VAL A 170 -2.81 12.81 -7.77
C VAL A 170 -2.85 11.53 -6.94
N SER A 171 -2.81 10.35 -7.57
CA SER A 171 -2.82 9.09 -6.83
C SER A 171 -1.54 8.84 -6.02
N SER A 172 -0.41 9.44 -6.39
CA SER A 172 0.82 9.34 -5.58
C SER A 172 0.68 9.95 -4.18
N LEU A 173 -0.23 10.92 -4.03
CA LEU A 173 -0.59 11.48 -2.72
C LEU A 173 -1.34 10.48 -1.83
N LEU A 174 -1.86 9.40 -2.41
CA LEU A 174 -2.46 8.26 -1.69
C LEU A 174 -1.42 7.20 -1.34
N GLY A 175 -0.19 7.34 -1.82
CA GLY A 175 0.90 6.42 -1.56
C GLY A 175 1.33 6.44 -0.10
N TYR A 176 1.80 5.27 0.39
CA TYR A 176 2.22 5.07 1.77
C TYR A 176 3.18 6.15 2.28
N GLY A 177 4.21 6.50 1.49
CA GLY A 177 5.23 7.48 1.89
C GLY A 177 4.65 8.86 2.16
N PHE A 178 3.75 9.35 1.31
CA PHE A 178 3.10 10.66 1.51
C PHE A 178 2.16 10.64 2.72
N GLN A 179 1.34 9.60 2.85
CA GLN A 179 0.44 9.44 3.99
C GLN A 179 1.20 9.38 5.31
N SER A 180 2.31 8.63 5.39
CA SER A 180 3.11 8.54 6.61
C SER A 180 3.72 9.87 7.04
N ILE A 181 4.10 10.72 6.08
CA ILE A 181 4.56 12.10 6.36
C ILE A 181 3.43 12.96 6.92
N LEU A 182 2.22 12.88 6.35
CA LEU A 182 1.07 13.63 6.85
C LEU A 182 0.70 13.18 8.28
N ILE A 183 0.73 11.88 8.55
CA ILE A 183 0.50 11.33 9.89
C ILE A 183 1.55 11.85 10.88
N LEU A 184 2.82 11.87 10.48
CA LEU A 184 3.89 12.44 11.31
C LEU A 184 3.67 13.94 11.59
N ILE A 185 3.23 14.71 10.60
CA ILE A 185 2.90 16.12 10.78
C ILE A 185 1.77 16.30 11.81
N LEU A 186 0.72 15.47 11.73
CA LEU A 186 -0.35 15.47 12.74
C LEU A 186 0.19 15.15 14.14
N ALA A 187 1.06 14.15 14.26
CA ALA A 187 1.64 13.72 15.53
C ALA A 187 2.50 14.83 16.16
N ILE A 188 3.40 15.46 15.40
CA ILE A 188 4.27 16.56 15.86
C ILE A 188 3.45 17.75 16.34
N ASN A 189 2.31 18.02 15.69
CA ASN A 189 1.42 19.13 16.08
C ASN A 189 0.40 18.73 17.15
N SER A 190 0.51 17.55 17.75
CA SER A 190 -0.46 16.99 18.71
C SER A 190 -1.90 17.01 18.18
N LYS A 191 -2.07 16.68 16.89
CA LYS A 191 -3.35 16.66 16.17
C LYS A 191 -3.66 15.28 15.59
N ILE A 192 -3.11 14.22 16.19
CA ILE A 192 -3.29 12.85 15.67
C ILE A 192 -4.75 12.40 15.72
N GLU A 193 -5.58 13.02 16.53
CA GLU A 193 -7.03 12.81 16.56
C GLU A 193 -7.72 13.12 15.22
N LEU A 194 -7.10 13.95 14.36
CA LEU A 194 -7.61 14.27 13.02
C LEU A 194 -7.25 13.20 11.94
N LEU A 195 -6.69 12.07 12.37
CA LEU A 195 -6.34 10.99 11.43
C LEU A 195 -7.54 10.46 10.62
N PRO A 196 -8.74 10.28 11.19
CA PRO A 196 -9.92 9.92 10.41
C PRO A 196 -10.28 10.95 9.33
N GLU A 197 -10.23 12.24 9.65
CA GLU A 197 -10.51 13.34 8.72
C GLU A 197 -9.46 13.40 7.61
N LEU A 198 -8.19 13.11 7.91
CA LEU A 198 -7.14 12.99 6.90
C LEU A 198 -7.48 11.85 5.93
N ILE A 199 -7.79 10.65 6.44
CA ILE A 199 -8.02 9.46 5.60
C ILE A 199 -9.30 9.60 4.78
N PHE A 200 -10.43 9.97 5.38
CA PHE A 200 -11.70 10.07 4.66
C PHE A 200 -11.83 11.38 3.88
N GLY A 201 -11.38 12.50 4.44
CA GLY A 201 -11.54 13.82 3.85
C GLY A 201 -10.50 14.10 2.76
N ILE A 202 -9.25 14.33 3.15
CA ILE A 202 -8.19 14.77 2.24
C ILE A 202 -7.85 13.67 1.24
N ASN A 203 -7.55 12.48 1.75
CA ASN A 203 -7.17 11.36 0.88
C ASN A 203 -8.36 10.85 0.05
N GLY A 204 -9.58 10.85 0.62
CA GLY A 204 -10.80 10.55 -0.12
C GLY A 204 -11.05 11.54 -1.26
N GLY A 205 -10.77 12.83 -1.04
CA GLY A 205 -10.81 13.86 -2.06
C GLY A 205 -9.83 13.60 -3.22
N PHE A 206 -8.60 13.25 -2.92
CA PHE A 206 -7.61 12.88 -3.95
C PHE A 206 -8.04 11.63 -4.72
N MET A 207 -8.55 10.62 -4.03
CA MET A 207 -9.09 9.42 -4.66
C MET A 207 -10.21 9.77 -5.64
N PHE A 208 -11.16 10.60 -5.24
CA PHE A 208 -12.27 11.05 -6.08
C PHE A 208 -11.79 11.82 -7.32
N LEU A 209 -10.83 12.75 -7.16
CA LEU A 209 -10.24 13.49 -8.27
C LEU A 209 -9.53 12.57 -9.28
N ALA A 210 -8.76 11.59 -8.80
CA ALA A 210 -8.07 10.63 -9.67
C ALA A 210 -9.07 9.76 -10.46
N ILE A 211 -10.16 9.33 -9.81
CA ILE A 211 -11.22 8.53 -10.46
C ILE A 211 -11.94 9.36 -11.51
N ILE A 212 -12.43 10.57 -11.18
CA ILE A 212 -13.14 11.41 -12.13
C ILE A 212 -12.28 11.68 -13.36
N ARG A 213 -11.02 12.07 -13.15
CA ARG A 213 -10.12 12.39 -14.26
C ARG A 213 -9.85 11.20 -15.18
N SER A 214 -9.92 9.98 -14.66
CA SER A 214 -9.70 8.77 -15.46
C SER A 214 -10.79 8.52 -16.54
N TYR A 215 -11.90 9.27 -16.50
CA TYR A 215 -12.98 9.20 -17.49
C TYR A 215 -12.85 10.23 -18.61
N PHE A 216 -11.98 11.22 -18.47
CA PHE A 216 -11.73 12.28 -19.43
C PHE A 216 -10.32 12.22 -19.99
#